data_ebdc7482b0ccb9d013ae70f945b79cc5
#
_entry.id   ebdc7482b0ccb9d013ae70f945b79cc5
#
_cell.length_a   1.000
_cell.length_b   1.000
_cell.length_c   1.000
_cell.angle_alpha   90.00
_cell.angle_beta   90.00
_cell.angle_gamma   90.00
#
_symmetry.space_group_name_H-M   'P 1'
#
loop_
_entity.id
_entity.type
_entity.pdbx_description
1 polymer ?
#
loop_
_entity_poly.entity_id
_entity_poly.type
_entity_poly.pdbx_seq_one_letter_code
_entity_poly.pdbx_strand_id
1 'polypeptide(L)'
;LEINKAHRIFSKGWLNMNIAAADILKAFNFRHATKSFDASKKVSDADFNTILEAGRLSPSSFGFEPWKFLVIERQDIKDKLFPIAWGAQNSLKGASHFVILLARKKVDTLYSSPYITHIMRDVQHLPEDAEQGRKAAFEAFQKDDFNLLESDRAIFDWASKQTYLALANMLTTAAMLGVDSCPIEGFNRSKVEAMLADEGLLDTEHFGVSVMAGFGYRNEEPHAKTRQAMEDVVTWVK
;
A
#
# COMPACT_ATOMS: atom_id res chain seq x y z
N LEU A 1 7.50 -5.49 -31.53
CA LEU A 1 7.21 -4.22 -32.27
C LEU A 1 6.09 -3.36 -31.64
N GLU A 2 5.31 -3.88 -30.66
CA GLU A 2 4.24 -3.12 -29.98
C GLU A 2 4.68 -2.43 -28.68
N ILE A 3 5.72 -2.88 -28.02
CA ILE A 3 6.23 -2.29 -26.76
C ILE A 3 6.80 -0.87 -26.99
N ASN A 4 7.28 -0.57 -28.20
CA ASN A 4 7.82 0.75 -28.54
C ASN A 4 6.77 1.83 -28.80
N LYS A 5 5.47 1.48 -28.93
CA LYS A 5 4.41 2.49 -29.11
C LYS A 5 3.92 3.10 -27.78
N ALA A 6 3.93 2.33 -26.69
CA ALA A 6 3.52 2.83 -25.38
C ALA A 6 4.50 3.91 -24.84
N HIS A 7 5.81 3.74 -25.06
CA HIS A 7 6.82 4.72 -24.62
C HIS A 7 6.79 6.04 -25.41
N ARG A 8 6.24 6.07 -26.62
CA ARG A 8 6.14 7.29 -27.43
C ARG A 8 4.93 8.17 -27.14
N ILE A 9 3.93 7.66 -26.43
CA ILE A 9 2.70 8.41 -26.09
C ILE A 9 2.98 9.36 -24.90
N PHE A 10 3.96 9.04 -24.04
CA PHE A 10 4.33 9.88 -22.89
C PHE A 10 5.30 11.04 -23.19
N SER A 11 5.83 11.17 -24.40
CA SER A 11 6.85 12.19 -24.71
C SER A 11 6.32 13.49 -25.35
N LYS A 12 5.00 13.60 -25.60
CA LYS A 12 4.40 14.83 -26.14
C LYS A 12 3.08 15.15 -25.44
N GLY A 13 3.18 15.89 -24.37
CA GLY A 13 2.03 16.48 -23.67
C GLY A 13 2.04 16.09 -22.19
N TRP A 14 2.72 16.86 -21.37
CA TRP A 14 2.39 16.94 -19.96
C TRP A 14 0.94 17.40 -19.91
N LEU A 15 0.02 16.49 -19.72
CA LEU A 15 -1.36 16.80 -19.40
C LEU A 15 -1.31 17.69 -18.16
N ASN A 16 -1.63 18.97 -18.33
CA ASN A 16 -1.90 19.85 -17.20
C ASN A 16 -3.13 19.27 -16.49
N MET A 17 -2.88 18.38 -15.53
CA MET A 17 -3.92 17.89 -14.63
C MET A 17 -4.25 19.00 -13.64
N ASN A 18 -5.08 19.96 -14.08
CA ASN A 18 -5.59 21.03 -13.23
C ASN A 18 -6.78 20.51 -12.41
N ILE A 19 -6.48 19.76 -11.35
CA ILE A 19 -7.48 19.44 -10.33
C ILE A 19 -7.56 20.67 -9.40
N ALA A 20 -8.75 21.20 -9.17
CA ALA A 20 -8.91 22.32 -8.27
C ALA A 20 -8.52 21.93 -6.82
N ALA A 21 -7.81 22.81 -6.12
CA ALA A 21 -7.40 22.58 -4.73
C ALA A 21 -8.58 22.22 -3.82
N ALA A 22 -9.75 22.83 -4.07
CA ALA A 22 -10.99 22.53 -3.34
C ALA A 22 -11.44 21.08 -3.52
N ASP A 23 -11.30 20.49 -4.71
CA ASP A 23 -11.69 19.09 -4.97
C ASP A 23 -10.74 18.11 -4.29
N ILE A 24 -9.44 18.43 -4.24
CA ILE A 24 -8.47 17.66 -3.48
C ILE A 24 -8.87 17.65 -2.00
N LEU A 25 -9.10 18.80 -1.39
CA LEU A 25 -9.50 18.91 0.01
C LEU A 25 -10.84 18.25 0.28
N LYS A 26 -11.78 18.28 -0.68
CA LYS A 26 -13.05 17.57 -0.59
C LYS A 26 -12.84 16.05 -0.47
N ALA A 27 -11.96 15.47 -1.28
CA ALA A 27 -11.63 14.04 -1.19
C ALA A 27 -11.00 13.68 0.18
N PHE A 28 -10.09 14.51 0.69
CA PHE A 28 -9.49 14.31 2.02
C PHE A 28 -10.50 14.45 3.15
N ASN A 29 -11.49 15.35 3.02
CA ASN A 29 -12.58 15.50 3.99
C ASN A 29 -13.59 14.37 3.89
N PHE A 30 -13.88 13.84 2.70
CA PHE A 30 -14.75 12.69 2.48
C PHE A 30 -14.16 11.41 3.12
N ARG A 31 -12.85 11.16 2.93
CA ARG A 31 -12.18 9.96 3.43
C ARG A 31 -12.21 9.88 4.96
N HIS A 32 -12.67 8.78 5.50
CA HIS A 32 -12.60 8.45 6.92
C HIS A 32 -12.41 6.93 7.08
N ALA A 33 -12.16 6.46 8.31
CA ALA A 33 -12.10 5.03 8.61
C ALA A 33 -13.54 4.51 8.82
N THR A 34 -14.16 4.06 7.75
CA THR A 34 -15.54 3.60 7.71
C THR A 34 -15.76 2.40 8.64
N LYS A 35 -16.66 2.54 9.60
CA LYS A 35 -16.90 1.51 10.62
C LYS A 35 -18.04 0.57 10.22
N SER A 36 -18.94 1.00 9.33
CA SER A 36 -20.06 0.20 8.86
C SER A 36 -20.20 0.35 7.35
N PHE A 37 -20.15 -0.77 6.63
CA PHE A 37 -20.30 -0.82 5.18
C PHE A 37 -21.66 -1.40 4.79
N ASP A 38 -22.24 -0.88 3.71
CA ASP A 38 -23.45 -1.39 3.08
C ASP A 38 -23.10 -2.61 2.20
N ALA A 39 -23.33 -3.80 2.73
CA ALA A 39 -23.01 -5.06 2.04
C ALA A 39 -23.79 -5.27 0.73
N SER A 40 -24.91 -4.54 0.54
CA SER A 40 -25.72 -4.61 -0.68
C SER A 40 -25.09 -3.85 -1.85
N LYS A 41 -24.16 -2.91 -1.57
CA LYS A 41 -23.49 -2.09 -2.58
C LYS A 41 -22.10 -2.63 -2.89
N LYS A 42 -21.80 -2.74 -4.17
CA LYS A 42 -20.48 -3.20 -4.65
C LYS A 42 -19.78 -2.08 -5.40
N VAL A 43 -18.49 -1.94 -5.13
CA VAL A 43 -17.58 -1.10 -5.93
C VAL A 43 -17.42 -1.79 -7.28
N SER A 44 -17.49 -1.03 -8.37
CA SER A 44 -17.29 -1.59 -9.71
C SER A 44 -15.86 -2.12 -9.87
N ASP A 45 -15.68 -3.14 -10.71
CA ASP A 45 -14.35 -3.68 -11.02
C ASP A 45 -13.43 -2.59 -11.61
N ALA A 46 -13.97 -1.67 -12.41
CA ALA A 46 -13.22 -0.57 -12.99
C ALA A 46 -12.69 0.40 -11.92
N ASP A 47 -13.53 0.78 -10.97
CA ASP A 47 -13.13 1.67 -9.87
C ASP A 47 -12.14 0.96 -8.93
N PHE A 48 -12.40 -0.31 -8.61
CA PHE A 48 -11.50 -1.05 -7.73
C PHE A 48 -10.13 -1.31 -8.39
N ASN A 49 -10.08 -1.63 -9.67
CA ASN A 49 -8.84 -1.74 -10.42
C ASN A 49 -8.07 -0.39 -10.45
N THR A 50 -8.78 0.74 -10.55
CA THR A 50 -8.16 2.07 -10.46
C THR A 50 -7.53 2.30 -9.08
N ILE A 51 -8.19 1.85 -8.00
CA ILE A 51 -7.65 1.91 -6.64
C ILE A 51 -6.39 1.04 -6.50
N LEU A 52 -6.41 -0.19 -7.03
CA LEU A 52 -5.24 -1.09 -7.03
C LEU A 52 -4.08 -0.50 -7.84
N GLU A 53 -4.36 0.08 -8.99
CA GLU A 53 -3.35 0.71 -9.86
C GLU A 53 -2.70 1.92 -9.19
N ALA A 54 -3.47 2.75 -8.46
CA ALA A 54 -2.91 3.83 -7.65
C ALA A 54 -1.96 3.31 -6.57
N GLY A 55 -2.25 2.17 -5.96
CA GLY A 55 -1.35 1.47 -5.06
C GLY A 55 -0.08 1.01 -5.76
N ARG A 56 -0.21 0.37 -6.92
CA ARG A 56 0.91 -0.13 -7.72
C ARG A 56 1.84 0.99 -8.21
N LEU A 57 1.29 2.12 -8.63
CA LEU A 57 2.03 3.30 -9.11
C LEU A 57 2.62 4.16 -7.99
N SER A 58 2.44 3.78 -6.74
CA SER A 58 2.94 4.55 -5.60
C SER A 58 4.46 4.59 -5.56
N PRO A 59 5.06 5.69 -5.11
CA PRO A 59 6.50 5.74 -4.90
C PRO A 59 6.90 4.86 -3.72
N SER A 60 8.15 4.38 -3.75
CA SER A 60 8.80 3.72 -2.62
C SER A 60 10.25 4.16 -2.52
N SER A 61 10.86 3.98 -1.35
CA SER A 61 12.28 4.29 -1.17
C SER A 61 13.13 3.50 -2.16
N PHE A 62 14.00 4.20 -2.88
CA PHE A 62 14.78 3.69 -4.02
C PHE A 62 13.94 3.14 -5.20
N GLY A 63 12.62 3.20 -5.13
CA GLY A 63 11.73 2.59 -6.12
C GLY A 63 11.74 1.06 -6.10
N PHE A 64 12.02 0.45 -4.96
CA PHE A 64 12.15 -1.02 -4.87
C PHE A 64 10.82 -1.77 -4.68
N GLU A 65 9.70 -1.07 -4.49
CA GLU A 65 8.36 -1.66 -4.45
C GLU A 65 8.25 -2.90 -3.54
N PRO A 66 8.65 -2.83 -2.24
CA PRO A 66 8.74 -4.00 -1.39
C PRO A 66 7.37 -4.46 -0.88
N TRP A 67 6.40 -4.62 -1.76
CA TRP A 67 5.02 -4.96 -1.43
C TRP A 67 4.40 -6.02 -2.33
N LYS A 68 3.29 -6.57 -1.85
CA LYS A 68 2.32 -7.36 -2.60
C LYS A 68 0.93 -7.12 -2.01
N PHE A 69 -0.09 -7.07 -2.85
CA PHE A 69 -1.47 -6.88 -2.43
C PHE A 69 -2.24 -8.18 -2.61
N LEU A 70 -2.85 -8.69 -1.54
CA LEU A 70 -3.78 -9.82 -1.60
C LEU A 70 -5.21 -9.27 -1.53
N VAL A 71 -5.96 -9.45 -2.59
CA VAL A 71 -7.40 -9.16 -2.61
C VAL A 71 -8.13 -10.41 -2.13
N ILE A 72 -8.85 -10.30 -1.02
CA ILE A 72 -9.55 -11.42 -0.38
C ILE A 72 -11.03 -11.38 -0.76
N GLU A 73 -11.41 -12.24 -1.68
CA GLU A 73 -12.80 -12.42 -2.10
C GLU A 73 -13.44 -13.66 -1.45
N ARG A 74 -12.65 -14.72 -1.24
CA ARG A 74 -13.08 -15.99 -0.66
C ARG A 74 -13.70 -15.80 0.73
N GLN A 75 -14.96 -16.23 0.91
CA GLN A 75 -15.67 -16.07 2.17
C GLN A 75 -15.06 -16.91 3.30
N ASP A 76 -14.61 -18.12 3.01
CA ASP A 76 -13.95 -18.99 3.99
C ASP A 76 -12.67 -18.38 4.57
N ILE A 77 -11.91 -17.61 3.77
CA ILE A 77 -10.74 -16.85 4.25
C ILE A 77 -11.19 -15.68 5.14
N LYS A 78 -12.24 -14.96 4.75
CA LYS A 78 -12.82 -13.90 5.58
C LYS A 78 -13.29 -14.43 6.94
N ASP A 79 -13.91 -15.60 6.95
CA ASP A 79 -14.40 -16.26 8.17
C ASP A 79 -13.24 -16.67 9.09
N LYS A 80 -12.12 -17.17 8.54
CA LYS A 80 -10.90 -17.48 9.29
C LYS A 80 -10.19 -16.23 9.83
N LEU A 81 -10.19 -15.13 9.09
CA LEU A 81 -9.65 -13.85 9.53
C LEU A 81 -10.45 -13.23 10.68
N PHE A 82 -11.78 -13.42 10.67
CA PHE A 82 -12.69 -12.73 11.58
C PHE A 82 -12.32 -12.82 13.07
N PRO A 83 -11.98 -13.98 13.66
CA PRO A 83 -11.64 -14.11 15.07
C PRO A 83 -10.25 -13.57 15.42
N ILE A 84 -9.34 -13.41 14.45
CA ILE A 84 -7.94 -13.03 14.67
C ILE A 84 -7.60 -11.61 14.18
N ALA A 85 -8.56 -10.93 13.54
CA ALA A 85 -8.43 -9.56 13.03
C ALA A 85 -9.59 -8.69 13.57
N TRP A 86 -9.52 -8.37 14.87
CA TRP A 86 -10.58 -7.67 15.60
C TRP A 86 -10.94 -6.29 15.01
N GLY A 87 -9.97 -5.57 14.45
CA GLY A 87 -10.21 -4.28 13.77
C GLY A 87 -10.79 -4.43 12.37
N ALA A 88 -10.76 -5.64 11.78
CA ALA A 88 -11.24 -5.92 10.44
C ALA A 88 -12.71 -6.42 10.41
N GLN A 89 -13.28 -6.80 11.54
CA GLN A 89 -14.54 -7.54 11.60
C GLN A 89 -15.67 -6.89 10.81
N ASN A 90 -15.82 -5.57 10.91
CA ASN A 90 -16.86 -4.85 10.18
C ASN A 90 -16.59 -4.79 8.67
N SER A 91 -15.31 -4.62 8.28
CA SER A 91 -14.92 -4.64 6.87
C SER A 91 -15.07 -6.03 6.26
N LEU A 92 -14.73 -7.09 7.00
CA LEU A 92 -14.89 -8.48 6.55
C LEU A 92 -16.35 -8.85 6.30
N LYS A 93 -17.29 -8.25 7.06
CA LYS A 93 -18.73 -8.49 6.91
C LYS A 93 -19.38 -7.70 5.77
N GLY A 94 -18.98 -6.44 5.60
CA GLY A 94 -19.76 -5.50 4.79
C GLY A 94 -19.01 -4.83 3.65
N ALA A 95 -17.67 -4.76 3.67
CA ALA A 95 -16.91 -4.13 2.60
C ALA A 95 -17.07 -4.91 1.28
N SER A 96 -17.14 -4.17 0.17
CA SER A 96 -17.16 -4.72 -1.18
C SER A 96 -15.89 -5.52 -1.47
N HIS A 97 -14.74 -4.93 -1.15
CA HIS A 97 -13.42 -5.54 -1.33
C HIS A 97 -12.60 -5.44 -0.05
N PHE A 98 -11.76 -6.44 0.17
CA PHE A 98 -10.85 -6.52 1.31
C PHE A 98 -9.44 -6.82 0.83
N VAL A 99 -8.47 -6.01 1.24
CA VAL A 99 -7.07 -6.12 0.80
C VAL A 99 -6.16 -6.29 1.99
N ILE A 100 -5.22 -7.23 1.89
CA ILE A 100 -4.09 -7.38 2.81
C ILE A 100 -2.84 -6.91 2.06
N LEU A 101 -2.17 -5.90 2.60
CA LEU A 101 -0.90 -5.43 2.07
C LEU A 101 0.23 -6.17 2.78
N LEU A 102 1.03 -6.85 1.99
CA LEU A 102 2.22 -7.59 2.44
C LEU A 102 3.46 -6.75 2.20
N ALA A 103 4.40 -6.78 3.15
CA ALA A 103 5.73 -6.21 2.99
C ALA A 103 6.76 -7.33 2.80
N ARG A 104 7.78 -7.08 1.96
CA ARG A 104 8.89 -8.01 1.77
C ARG A 104 9.78 -8.05 3.00
N LYS A 105 10.29 -9.24 3.30
CA LYS A 105 11.24 -9.50 4.39
C LYS A 105 12.69 -9.29 3.95
N LYS A 106 13.60 -9.41 4.89
CA LYS A 106 15.04 -9.20 4.73
C LYS A 106 15.65 -9.99 3.58
N VAL A 107 15.19 -11.23 3.34
CA VAL A 107 15.66 -12.08 2.24
C VAL A 107 15.56 -11.36 0.89
N ASP A 108 14.55 -10.51 0.70
CA ASP A 108 14.34 -9.73 -0.51
C ASP A 108 14.85 -8.28 -0.40
N THR A 109 14.78 -7.68 0.78
CA THR A 109 15.07 -6.25 0.97
C THR A 109 16.50 -5.95 1.36
N LEU A 110 17.34 -6.97 1.62
CA LEU A 110 18.76 -6.75 1.81
C LEU A 110 19.38 -6.18 0.51
N TYR A 111 20.28 -5.20 0.65
CA TYR A 111 20.95 -4.53 -0.48
C TYR A 111 21.58 -5.50 -1.50
N SER A 112 22.02 -6.68 -1.04
CA SER A 112 22.63 -7.73 -1.87
C SER A 112 21.64 -8.77 -2.42
N SER A 113 20.34 -8.62 -2.14
CA SER A 113 19.36 -9.65 -2.50
C SER A 113 19.16 -9.75 -4.02
N PRO A 114 18.78 -10.94 -4.52
CA PRO A 114 18.37 -11.11 -5.91
C PRO A 114 17.18 -10.25 -6.30
N TYR A 115 16.24 -10.01 -5.37
CA TYR A 115 15.08 -9.17 -5.61
C TYR A 115 15.48 -7.72 -5.92
N ILE A 116 16.38 -7.13 -5.12
CA ILE A 116 16.88 -5.76 -5.35
C ILE A 116 17.58 -5.68 -6.71
N THR A 117 18.37 -6.67 -7.06
CA THR A 117 19.03 -6.76 -8.38
C THR A 117 18.00 -6.84 -9.51
N HIS A 118 16.99 -7.70 -9.37
CA HIS A 118 15.90 -7.83 -10.33
C HIS A 118 15.17 -6.49 -10.55
N ILE A 119 14.79 -5.80 -9.48
CA ILE A 119 14.09 -4.50 -9.62
C ILE A 119 14.96 -3.48 -10.36
N MET A 120 16.25 -3.36 -10.02
CA MET A 120 17.13 -2.40 -10.69
C MET A 120 17.35 -2.73 -12.17
N ARG A 121 17.56 -4.01 -12.48
CA ARG A 121 17.91 -4.46 -13.84
C ARG A 121 16.71 -4.63 -14.75
N ASP A 122 15.70 -5.38 -14.28
CA ASP A 122 14.62 -5.85 -15.15
C ASP A 122 13.40 -4.94 -15.11
N VAL A 123 13.18 -4.20 -14.01
CA VAL A 123 12.05 -3.27 -13.86
C VAL A 123 12.47 -1.83 -14.13
N GLN A 124 13.56 -1.36 -13.52
CA GLN A 124 14.06 0.02 -13.67
C GLN A 124 14.98 0.17 -14.89
N HIS A 125 15.44 -0.92 -15.50
CA HIS A 125 16.32 -0.96 -16.66
C HIS A 125 17.60 -0.12 -16.48
N LEU A 126 18.19 -0.17 -15.27
CA LEU A 126 19.43 0.55 -15.00
C LEU A 126 20.61 -0.09 -15.75
N PRO A 127 21.51 0.72 -16.35
CA PRO A 127 22.76 0.21 -16.85
C PRO A 127 23.65 -0.28 -15.69
N GLU A 128 24.58 -1.18 -16.00
CA GLU A 128 25.35 -1.92 -14.97
C GLU A 128 26.13 -1.02 -13.99
N ASP A 129 26.72 0.05 -14.50
CA ASP A 129 27.45 1.04 -13.68
C ASP A 129 26.52 1.79 -12.71
N ALA A 130 25.32 2.16 -13.16
CA ALA A 130 24.30 2.78 -12.32
C ALA A 130 23.71 1.79 -11.30
N GLU A 131 23.53 0.50 -11.67
CA GLU A 131 23.11 -0.57 -10.76
C GLU A 131 24.12 -0.71 -9.62
N GLN A 132 25.43 -0.80 -9.93
CA GLN A 132 26.49 -0.94 -8.93
C GLN A 132 26.53 0.26 -7.97
N GLY A 133 26.47 1.48 -8.51
CA GLY A 133 26.45 2.71 -7.71
C GLY A 133 25.22 2.77 -6.79
N ARG A 134 24.04 2.41 -7.31
CA ARG A 134 22.80 2.39 -6.53
C ARG A 134 22.81 1.32 -5.44
N LYS A 135 23.38 0.15 -5.72
CA LYS A 135 23.55 -0.93 -4.74
C LYS A 135 24.46 -0.52 -3.59
N ALA A 136 25.60 0.13 -3.89
CA ALA A 136 26.50 0.66 -2.88
C ALA A 136 25.82 1.74 -2.02
N ALA A 137 25.08 2.65 -2.64
CA ALA A 137 24.30 3.65 -1.90
C ALA A 137 23.23 3.02 -1.01
N PHE A 138 22.55 1.97 -1.48
CA PHE A 138 21.56 1.27 -0.67
C PHE A 138 22.19 0.45 0.47
N GLU A 139 23.39 -0.09 0.26
CA GLU A 139 24.18 -0.71 1.32
C GLU A 139 24.51 0.27 2.45
N ALA A 140 25.07 1.44 2.09
CA ALA A 140 25.39 2.51 3.05
C ALA A 140 24.13 2.99 3.78
N PHE A 141 23.03 3.19 3.06
CA PHE A 141 21.74 3.55 3.64
C PHE A 141 21.29 2.54 4.69
N GLN A 142 21.39 1.22 4.40
CA GLN A 142 20.96 0.18 5.34
C GLN A 142 21.87 0.06 6.56
N LYS A 143 23.19 0.23 6.37
CA LYS A 143 24.19 0.04 7.42
C LYS A 143 24.38 1.29 8.27
N ASP A 144 24.60 2.42 7.59
CA ASP A 144 25.15 3.60 8.22
C ASP A 144 24.08 4.68 8.49
N ASP A 145 23.19 4.94 7.51
CA ASP A 145 22.23 6.03 7.64
C ASP A 145 21.04 5.68 8.51
N PHE A 146 20.49 4.47 8.35
CA PHE A 146 19.25 4.03 9.02
C PHE A 146 19.42 2.84 9.97
N ASN A 147 20.62 2.23 9.99
CA ASN A 147 20.92 1.07 10.83
C ASN A 147 19.85 -0.05 10.72
N LEU A 148 19.36 -0.31 9.49
CA LEU A 148 18.27 -1.27 9.27
C LEU A 148 18.69 -2.72 9.51
N LEU A 149 20.00 -2.99 9.56
CA LEU A 149 20.53 -4.33 9.76
C LEU A 149 20.70 -4.71 11.23
N GLU A 150 20.31 -3.83 12.16
CA GLU A 150 20.33 -4.11 13.60
C GLU A 150 19.43 -5.31 13.99
N SER A 151 18.33 -5.51 13.23
CA SER A 151 17.40 -6.62 13.43
C SER A 151 16.56 -6.89 12.18
N ASP A 152 16.04 -8.12 12.06
CA ASP A 152 15.07 -8.45 11.01
C ASP A 152 13.76 -7.63 11.15
N ARG A 153 13.46 -7.18 12.38
CA ARG A 153 12.34 -6.29 12.65
C ARG A 153 12.56 -4.91 12.04
N ALA A 154 13.74 -4.32 12.18
CA ALA A 154 14.03 -2.98 11.69
C ALA A 154 13.89 -2.89 10.16
N ILE A 155 14.46 -3.87 9.43
CA ILE A 155 14.37 -3.91 7.97
C ILE A 155 12.94 -4.20 7.49
N PHE A 156 12.19 -5.06 8.20
CA PHE A 156 10.78 -5.31 7.90
C PHE A 156 9.90 -4.08 8.15
N ASP A 157 10.12 -3.36 9.27
CA ASP A 157 9.38 -2.12 9.57
C ASP A 157 9.68 -1.03 8.53
N TRP A 158 10.93 -0.96 7.99
CA TRP A 158 11.25 -0.09 6.86
C TRP A 158 10.45 -0.47 5.60
N ALA A 159 10.41 -1.75 5.23
CA ALA A 159 9.62 -2.24 4.10
C ALA A 159 8.12 -1.98 4.30
N SER A 160 7.61 -2.18 5.53
CA SER A 160 6.23 -1.91 5.89
C SER A 160 5.85 -0.43 5.73
N LYS A 161 6.75 0.53 6.03
CA LYS A 161 6.51 1.96 5.78
C LYS A 161 6.21 2.25 4.31
N GLN A 162 6.80 1.50 3.37
CA GLN A 162 6.55 1.68 1.94
C GLN A 162 5.13 1.24 1.57
N THR A 163 4.59 0.20 2.21
CA THR A 163 3.20 -0.23 1.97
C THR A 163 2.19 0.81 2.40
N TYR A 164 2.50 1.65 3.40
CA TYR A 164 1.62 2.75 3.83
C TYR A 164 1.56 3.89 2.81
N LEU A 165 2.60 4.10 2.00
CA LEU A 165 2.54 5.03 0.87
C LEU A 165 1.54 4.52 -0.18
N ALA A 166 1.63 3.25 -0.54
CA ALA A 166 0.67 2.61 -1.44
C ALA A 166 -0.75 2.65 -0.88
N LEU A 167 -0.92 2.28 0.40
CA LEU A 167 -2.21 2.35 1.09
C LEU A 167 -2.80 3.76 1.08
N ALA A 168 -2.01 4.80 1.42
CA ALA A 168 -2.48 6.18 1.44
C ALA A 168 -2.99 6.62 0.06
N ASN A 169 -2.30 6.25 -1.01
CA ASN A 169 -2.75 6.53 -2.38
C ASN A 169 -4.02 5.76 -2.74
N MET A 170 -4.13 4.48 -2.36
CA MET A 170 -5.36 3.70 -2.54
C MET A 170 -6.55 4.33 -1.82
N LEU A 171 -6.39 4.75 -0.55
CA LEU A 171 -7.44 5.40 0.23
C LEU A 171 -7.86 6.74 -0.36
N THR A 172 -6.91 7.52 -0.87
CA THR A 172 -7.17 8.81 -1.50
C THR A 172 -7.88 8.65 -2.83
N THR A 173 -7.44 7.70 -3.66
CA THR A 173 -8.09 7.37 -4.94
C THR A 173 -9.51 6.87 -4.72
N ALA A 174 -9.73 5.99 -3.74
CA ALA A 174 -11.07 5.55 -3.35
C ALA A 174 -11.96 6.75 -3.01
N ALA A 175 -11.49 7.68 -2.19
CA ALA A 175 -12.24 8.89 -1.83
C ALA A 175 -12.56 9.78 -3.04
N MET A 176 -11.64 9.92 -3.99
CA MET A 176 -11.86 10.65 -5.23
C MET A 176 -12.93 10.01 -6.13
N LEU A 177 -13.08 8.68 -6.05
CA LEU A 177 -14.11 7.91 -6.74
C LEU A 177 -15.43 7.82 -5.93
N GLY A 178 -15.52 8.46 -4.76
CA GLY A 178 -16.70 8.35 -3.89
C GLY A 178 -16.82 6.99 -3.19
N VAL A 179 -15.74 6.23 -3.12
CA VAL A 179 -15.65 4.93 -2.44
C VAL A 179 -15.10 5.14 -1.03
N ASP A 180 -15.78 4.57 -0.05
CA ASP A 180 -15.34 4.57 1.33
C ASP A 180 -14.27 3.52 1.59
N SER A 181 -13.45 3.76 2.63
CA SER A 181 -12.39 2.85 2.99
C SER A 181 -12.11 2.83 4.49
N CYS A 182 -11.51 1.75 4.97
CA CYS A 182 -11.06 1.61 6.33
C CYS A 182 -9.65 0.98 6.35
N PRO A 183 -8.59 1.72 6.72
CA PRO A 183 -7.28 1.13 7.02
C PRO A 183 -7.35 0.41 8.37
N ILE A 184 -6.67 -0.75 8.50
CA ILE A 184 -6.82 -1.66 9.62
C ILE A 184 -5.43 -2.16 10.08
N GLU A 185 -5.11 -1.89 11.34
CA GLU A 185 -3.96 -2.47 12.05
C GLU A 185 -4.41 -3.41 13.19
N GLY A 186 -5.71 -3.48 13.46
CA GLY A 186 -6.28 -4.25 14.55
C GLY A 186 -6.36 -5.75 14.24
N PHE A 187 -5.21 -6.44 14.19
CA PHE A 187 -5.12 -7.89 13.99
C PHE A 187 -3.92 -8.49 14.74
N ASN A 188 -4.00 -9.79 15.02
CA ASN A 188 -2.85 -10.54 15.53
C ASN A 188 -2.00 -11.00 14.33
N ARG A 189 -0.86 -10.32 14.11
CA ARG A 189 0.01 -10.57 12.95
C ARG A 189 0.40 -12.03 12.84
N SER A 190 0.94 -12.63 13.89
CA SER A 190 1.43 -14.03 13.86
C SER A 190 0.33 -15.01 13.52
N LYS A 191 -0.89 -14.83 14.06
CA LYS A 191 -2.02 -15.72 13.76
C LYS A 191 -2.51 -15.53 12.33
N VAL A 192 -2.53 -14.30 11.82
CA VAL A 192 -2.91 -14.00 10.43
C VAL A 192 -1.88 -14.60 9.46
N GLU A 193 -0.58 -14.40 9.71
CA GLU A 193 0.48 -14.97 8.88
C GLU A 193 0.43 -16.50 8.85
N ALA A 194 0.27 -17.15 10.00
CA ALA A 194 0.12 -18.60 10.08
C ALA A 194 -1.08 -19.10 9.28
N MET A 195 -2.26 -18.48 9.47
CA MET A 195 -3.48 -18.87 8.76
C MET A 195 -3.32 -18.69 7.24
N LEU A 196 -2.74 -17.58 6.78
CA LEU A 196 -2.51 -17.34 5.35
C LEU A 196 -1.49 -18.31 4.76
N ALA A 197 -0.47 -18.72 5.53
CA ALA A 197 0.50 -19.72 5.11
C ALA A 197 -0.15 -21.11 4.99
N ASP A 198 -0.95 -21.52 5.97
CA ASP A 198 -1.69 -22.79 5.96
C ASP A 198 -2.65 -22.87 4.76
N GLU A 199 -3.17 -21.74 4.29
CA GLU A 199 -4.02 -21.65 3.10
C GLU A 199 -3.23 -21.52 1.77
N GLY A 200 -1.88 -21.51 1.83
CA GLY A 200 -1.02 -21.32 0.65
C GLY A 200 -1.08 -19.92 0.04
N LEU A 201 -1.56 -18.91 0.79
CA LEU A 201 -1.72 -17.53 0.33
C LEU A 201 -0.54 -16.63 0.71
N LEU A 202 0.31 -17.05 1.64
CA LEU A 202 1.47 -16.31 2.11
C LEU A 202 2.73 -17.17 2.07
N ASP A 203 3.69 -16.73 1.30
CA ASP A 203 5.07 -17.19 1.40
C ASP A 203 5.75 -16.47 2.55
N THR A 204 5.88 -17.16 3.69
CA THR A 204 6.41 -16.59 4.94
C THR A 204 7.91 -16.35 4.92
N GLU A 205 8.65 -16.90 3.97
CA GLU A 205 10.06 -16.60 3.76
C GLU A 205 10.22 -15.18 3.19
N HIS A 206 9.42 -14.85 2.19
CA HIS A 206 9.53 -13.61 1.42
C HIS A 206 8.66 -12.47 1.95
N PHE A 207 7.51 -12.75 2.57
CA PHE A 207 6.54 -11.74 2.96
C PHE A 207 6.07 -11.86 4.40
N GLY A 208 5.69 -10.71 4.97
CA GLY A 208 4.93 -10.59 6.20
C GLY A 208 3.74 -9.66 6.01
N VAL A 209 2.74 -9.77 6.89
CA VAL A 209 1.57 -8.89 6.86
C VAL A 209 1.93 -7.52 7.44
N SER A 210 1.69 -6.46 6.67
CA SER A 210 1.91 -5.08 7.08
C SER A 210 0.63 -4.44 7.61
N VAL A 211 -0.38 -4.30 6.75
CA VAL A 211 -1.62 -3.59 7.06
C VAL A 211 -2.76 -4.15 6.20
N MET A 212 -4.01 -3.91 6.58
CA MET A 212 -5.18 -4.32 5.82
C MET A 212 -6.06 -3.11 5.48
N ALA A 213 -6.94 -3.25 4.49
CA ALA A 213 -7.92 -2.25 4.15
C ALA A 213 -9.22 -2.87 3.63
N GLY A 214 -10.36 -2.30 4.03
CA GLY A 214 -11.67 -2.55 3.42
C GLY A 214 -12.09 -1.38 2.53
N PHE A 215 -12.76 -1.67 1.41
CA PHE A 215 -13.30 -0.70 0.46
C PHE A 215 -14.77 -1.02 0.17
N GLY A 216 -15.61 0.00 0.10
CA GLY A 216 -17.05 -0.17 -0.12
C GLY A 216 -17.78 1.14 0.00
N TYR A 217 -19.04 1.10 0.41
CA TYR A 217 -19.86 2.27 0.64
C TYR A 217 -20.35 2.29 2.08
N ARG A 218 -20.31 3.48 2.71
CA ARG A 218 -20.74 3.65 4.11
C ARG A 218 -22.24 3.37 4.29
N ASN A 219 -22.59 2.88 5.48
CA ASN A 219 -23.96 2.63 5.91
C ASN A 219 -24.53 3.75 6.78
N GLU A 220 -23.64 4.62 7.29
CA GLU A 220 -23.97 5.71 8.20
C GLU A 220 -23.07 6.92 7.96
N GLU A 221 -23.57 8.11 8.25
CA GLU A 221 -22.77 9.32 8.11
C GLU A 221 -21.66 9.40 9.18
N PRO A 222 -20.43 9.76 8.79
CA PRO A 222 -19.33 9.86 9.73
C PRO A 222 -19.44 11.11 10.60
N HIS A 223 -18.86 11.06 11.78
CA HIS A 223 -18.64 12.24 12.58
C HIS A 223 -17.70 13.23 11.87
N ALA A 224 -17.81 14.51 12.23
CA ALA A 224 -16.90 15.54 11.73
C ALA A 224 -15.43 15.14 12.01
N LYS A 225 -14.57 15.43 11.04
CA LYS A 225 -13.15 15.10 11.13
C LYS A 225 -12.47 15.95 12.19
N THR A 226 -11.77 15.28 13.11
CA THR A 226 -10.98 15.93 14.15
C THR A 226 -9.48 15.81 13.85
N ARG A 227 -8.78 16.92 13.77
CA ARG A 227 -7.33 17.02 13.55
C ARG A 227 -6.75 18.15 14.40
N GLN A 228 -5.47 18.04 14.69
CA GLN A 228 -4.72 19.14 15.27
C GLN A 228 -4.78 20.37 14.35
N ALA A 229 -4.55 21.56 14.91
CA ALA A 229 -4.44 22.78 14.13
C ALA A 229 -3.18 22.75 13.24
N MET A 230 -3.17 23.52 12.15
CA MET A 230 -2.05 23.53 11.20
C MET A 230 -0.74 23.97 11.87
N GLU A 231 -0.82 24.96 12.75
CA GLU A 231 0.32 25.50 13.52
C GLU A 231 0.94 24.49 14.49
N ASP A 232 0.17 23.48 14.94
CA ASP A 232 0.68 22.43 15.86
C ASP A 232 1.50 21.38 15.10
N VAL A 233 1.30 21.25 13.79
CA VAL A 233 1.93 20.19 12.97
C VAL A 233 2.86 20.73 11.89
N VAL A 234 2.86 22.05 11.63
CA VAL A 234 3.69 22.69 10.61
C VAL A 234 4.52 23.82 11.22
N THR A 235 5.82 23.71 11.08
CA THR A 235 6.76 24.79 11.45
C THR A 235 7.42 25.34 10.19
N TRP A 236 7.28 26.64 9.98
CA TRP A 236 7.95 27.35 8.89
C TRP A 236 9.34 27.82 9.34
N VAL A 237 10.39 27.25 8.78
CA VAL A 237 11.77 27.73 8.93
C VAL A 237 12.07 28.67 7.77
N LYS A 238 12.18 29.98 8.08
CA LYS A 238 12.40 31.04 7.09
C LYS A 238 13.81 31.60 7.26
#